data_bf6983b05a96866763d73529cfa47639
#
_entry.id   bf6983b05a96866763d73529cfa47639
#
_cell.length_a   1.000
_cell.length_b   1.000
_cell.length_c   1.000
_cell.angle_alpha   90.00
_cell.angle_beta   90.00
_cell.angle_gamma   90.00
#
_symmetry.space_group_name_H-M   'P 1'
#
loop_
_entity.id
_entity.type
_entity.pdbx_description
1 polymer ?
#
loop_
_entity_poly.entity_id
_entity_poly.type
_entity_poly.pdbx_seq_one_letter_code
_entity_poly.pdbx_strand_id
1 'polypeptide(L)'
;MKYAFIRDELAHVCTVRMACRLLEVSPSGYYRFLKAPVAARKVRRLAVEDAVVRIHAESRRIYGAPKIAHELPRLGVSAHRNTVSRIMQEHGIRAKSARKWRPTTTQSGHGHGASPDLLGRDFAADGPNRKWLCDITYVPTDEGFLYLAGVMDAWSRSIVGWSMSDSLHATVALDALRMAVARRNPPRGVVHHSDRGVQYACRECRDLLKEHGMEQSMSRSGNCYDNAMMESLWATLKKELVHGRRFRTHEEARLAVFEWIEVWYQRTRIHGSLGYVSPEAFEAAARAG
;
A
#
# COMPACT_ATOMS: atom_id res chain seq x y z
N MET A 1 8.86 -19.26 -37.19
CA MET A 1 8.02 -20.38 -36.70
C MET A 1 8.57 -21.73 -37.14
N LYS A 2 8.74 -22.04 -38.45
CA LYS A 2 9.22 -23.35 -38.96
C LYS A 2 10.58 -23.78 -38.38
N TYR A 3 11.60 -22.90 -38.33
CA TYR A 3 12.93 -23.26 -37.79
C TYR A 3 12.93 -23.54 -36.27
N ALA A 4 12.13 -22.82 -35.49
CA ALA A 4 11.99 -23.11 -34.08
C ALA A 4 11.36 -24.51 -33.86
N PHE A 5 10.32 -24.84 -34.63
CA PHE A 5 9.67 -26.14 -34.60
C PHE A 5 10.65 -27.28 -34.97
N ILE A 6 11.53 -27.06 -35.97
CA ILE A 6 12.58 -28.04 -36.30
C ILE A 6 13.49 -28.28 -35.11
N ARG A 7 13.93 -27.19 -34.44
CA ARG A 7 14.83 -27.27 -33.28
C ARG A 7 14.19 -27.99 -32.10
N ASP A 8 12.96 -27.63 -31.78
CA ASP A 8 12.31 -28.02 -30.52
C ASP A 8 11.63 -29.40 -30.64
N GLU A 9 11.07 -29.75 -31.80
CA GLU A 9 10.21 -30.92 -31.95
C GLU A 9 10.81 -31.99 -32.90
N LEU A 10 11.46 -31.59 -33.98
CA LEU A 10 11.84 -32.52 -35.03
C LEU A 10 13.30 -32.96 -34.95
N ALA A 11 14.21 -32.17 -34.37
CA ALA A 11 15.64 -32.47 -34.32
C ALA A 11 15.95 -33.75 -33.52
N HIS A 12 15.03 -34.19 -32.68
CA HIS A 12 15.16 -35.45 -31.88
C HIS A 12 14.52 -36.65 -32.58
N VAL A 13 13.75 -36.45 -33.63
CA VAL A 13 12.96 -37.50 -34.30
C VAL A 13 13.57 -37.86 -35.66
N CYS A 14 14.12 -36.87 -36.39
CA CYS A 14 14.68 -37.09 -37.72
C CYS A 14 15.86 -36.15 -37.98
N THR A 15 16.59 -36.42 -39.10
CA THR A 15 17.71 -35.55 -39.49
C THR A 15 17.23 -34.15 -39.85
N VAL A 16 18.03 -33.12 -39.54
CA VAL A 16 17.76 -31.71 -39.86
C VAL A 16 17.45 -31.51 -41.34
N ARG A 17 18.16 -32.24 -42.23
CA ARG A 17 17.92 -32.18 -43.69
C ARG A 17 16.53 -32.69 -44.07
N MET A 18 16.07 -33.76 -43.43
CA MET A 18 14.74 -34.34 -43.62
C MET A 18 13.63 -33.42 -43.06
N ALA A 19 13.80 -32.88 -41.87
CA ALA A 19 12.89 -31.92 -41.28
C ALA A 19 12.77 -30.62 -42.13
N CYS A 20 13.88 -30.12 -42.64
CA CYS A 20 13.88 -28.98 -43.53
C CYS A 20 13.14 -29.24 -44.84
N ARG A 21 13.30 -30.43 -45.42
CA ARG A 21 12.54 -30.84 -46.63
C ARG A 21 11.08 -30.93 -46.35
N LEU A 22 10.68 -31.57 -45.25
CA LEU A 22 9.25 -31.72 -44.85
C LEU A 22 8.56 -30.37 -44.67
N LEU A 23 9.26 -29.39 -44.11
CA LEU A 23 8.71 -28.07 -43.83
C LEU A 23 9.02 -27.04 -44.94
N GLU A 24 9.60 -27.48 -46.07
CA GLU A 24 9.92 -26.63 -47.23
C GLU A 24 10.79 -25.38 -46.83
N VAL A 25 11.85 -25.61 -46.06
CA VAL A 25 12.80 -24.57 -45.64
C VAL A 25 14.23 -25.00 -45.96
N SER A 26 15.14 -24.03 -46.12
CA SER A 26 16.55 -24.36 -46.45
C SER A 26 17.32 -24.79 -45.18
N PRO A 27 18.16 -25.85 -45.27
CA PRO A 27 19.05 -26.21 -44.18
C PRO A 27 20.02 -25.09 -43.78
N SER A 28 20.54 -24.33 -44.76
CA SER A 28 21.41 -23.18 -44.50
C SER A 28 20.69 -22.07 -43.74
N GLY A 29 19.39 -21.85 -43.99
CA GLY A 29 18.56 -20.95 -43.23
C GLY A 29 18.34 -21.44 -41.79
N TYR A 30 18.17 -22.74 -41.59
CA TYR A 30 18.12 -23.33 -40.26
C TYR A 30 19.37 -23.13 -39.42
N TYR A 31 20.54 -23.44 -39.99
CA TYR A 31 21.84 -23.23 -39.29
C TYR A 31 22.13 -21.73 -39.05
N ARG A 32 21.72 -20.85 -39.95
CA ARG A 32 21.80 -19.40 -39.71
C ARG A 32 20.88 -18.98 -38.55
N PHE A 33 19.66 -19.52 -38.48
CA PHE A 33 18.74 -19.30 -37.37
C PHE A 33 19.32 -19.77 -36.04
N LEU A 34 19.98 -20.94 -36.01
CA LEU A 34 20.63 -21.46 -34.79
C LEU A 34 21.82 -20.58 -34.32
N LYS A 35 22.58 -20.04 -35.28
CA LYS A 35 23.74 -19.17 -35.02
C LYS A 35 23.34 -17.71 -34.80
N ALA A 36 22.10 -17.34 -35.10
CA ALA A 36 21.68 -15.97 -34.96
C ALA A 36 21.70 -15.54 -33.48
N PRO A 37 22.39 -14.45 -33.12
CA PRO A 37 22.36 -13.92 -31.77
C PRO A 37 20.90 -13.56 -31.41
N VAL A 38 20.55 -13.78 -30.15
CA VAL A 38 19.23 -13.36 -29.64
C VAL A 38 19.09 -11.85 -29.87
N ALA A 39 18.10 -11.43 -30.64
CA ALA A 39 17.92 -10.02 -30.96
C ALA A 39 17.92 -9.17 -29.65
N ALA A 40 18.70 -8.10 -29.63
CA ALA A 40 18.86 -7.21 -28.47
C ALA A 40 17.49 -6.78 -27.86
N ARG A 41 16.48 -6.61 -28.73
CA ARG A 41 15.09 -6.34 -28.29
C ARG A 41 14.51 -7.48 -27.46
N LYS A 42 14.81 -8.75 -27.80
CA LYS A 42 14.32 -9.93 -27.05
C LYS A 42 15.05 -10.04 -25.71
N VAL A 43 16.35 -9.80 -25.68
CA VAL A 43 17.13 -9.78 -24.42
C VAL A 43 16.59 -8.71 -23.48
N ARG A 44 16.41 -7.48 -23.98
CA ARG A 44 15.84 -6.38 -23.21
C ARG A 44 14.43 -6.72 -22.70
N ARG A 45 13.60 -7.35 -23.52
CA ARG A 45 12.25 -7.75 -23.11
C ARG A 45 12.29 -8.77 -21.96
N LEU A 46 13.11 -9.81 -22.06
CA LEU A 46 13.28 -10.82 -21.02
C LEU A 46 13.75 -10.20 -19.70
N ALA A 47 14.70 -9.26 -19.76
CA ALA A 47 15.16 -8.55 -18.56
C ALA A 47 14.03 -7.74 -17.89
N VAL A 48 13.16 -7.10 -18.68
CA VAL A 48 12.01 -6.39 -18.14
C VAL A 48 10.97 -7.36 -17.56
N GLU A 49 10.71 -8.48 -18.21
CA GLU A 49 9.78 -9.52 -17.72
C GLU A 49 10.25 -10.07 -16.36
N ASP A 50 11.51 -10.44 -16.25
CA ASP A 50 12.11 -10.92 -14.98
C ASP A 50 12.01 -9.87 -13.87
N ALA A 51 12.36 -8.62 -14.17
CA ALA A 51 12.25 -7.51 -13.22
C ALA A 51 10.80 -7.27 -12.75
N VAL A 52 9.81 -7.35 -13.66
CA VAL A 52 8.38 -7.22 -13.32
C VAL A 52 7.95 -8.31 -12.35
N VAL A 53 8.29 -9.57 -12.62
CA VAL A 53 7.98 -10.71 -11.75
C VAL A 53 8.63 -10.53 -10.38
N ARG A 54 9.90 -10.16 -10.35
CA ARG A 54 10.67 -9.95 -9.12
C ARG A 54 10.09 -8.83 -8.27
N ILE A 55 9.87 -7.63 -8.83
CA ILE A 55 9.29 -6.49 -8.09
C ILE A 55 7.88 -6.85 -7.56
N HIS A 56 7.06 -7.56 -8.35
CA HIS A 56 5.75 -7.98 -7.89
C HIS A 56 5.85 -8.93 -6.69
N ALA A 57 6.79 -9.88 -6.69
CA ALA A 57 7.03 -10.78 -5.57
C ALA A 57 7.54 -10.01 -4.33
N GLU A 58 8.57 -9.15 -4.49
CA GLU A 58 9.14 -8.33 -3.41
C GLU A 58 8.09 -7.39 -2.79
N SER A 59 7.14 -6.88 -3.59
CA SER A 59 6.03 -6.06 -3.13
C SER A 59 4.86 -6.86 -2.53
N ARG A 60 5.08 -8.10 -2.07
CA ARG A 60 4.05 -8.97 -1.48
C ARG A 60 2.86 -9.23 -2.42
N ARG A 61 3.10 -9.19 -3.72
CA ARG A 61 2.09 -9.31 -4.79
C ARG A 61 1.03 -8.19 -4.77
N ILE A 62 1.40 -7.03 -4.24
CA ILE A 62 0.49 -5.89 -4.06
C ILE A 62 0.56 -4.92 -5.23
N TYR A 63 1.79 -4.65 -5.75
CA TYR A 63 1.98 -3.61 -6.74
C TYR A 63 1.36 -3.96 -8.10
N GLY A 64 0.71 -2.95 -8.68
CA GLY A 64 0.26 -2.98 -10.08
C GLY A 64 1.24 -2.25 -10.99
N ALA A 65 0.92 -2.25 -12.28
CA ALA A 65 1.78 -1.72 -13.33
C ALA A 65 2.38 -0.32 -13.08
N PRO A 66 1.65 0.68 -12.53
CA PRO A 66 2.24 2.00 -12.27
C PRO A 66 3.40 1.96 -11.27
N LYS A 67 3.23 1.26 -10.14
CA LYS A 67 4.26 1.14 -9.10
C LYS A 67 5.44 0.28 -9.57
N ILE A 68 5.16 -0.83 -10.27
CA ILE A 68 6.21 -1.67 -10.83
C ILE A 68 7.03 -0.90 -11.85
N ALA A 69 6.39 -0.14 -12.76
CA ALA A 69 7.10 0.67 -13.75
C ALA A 69 8.03 1.72 -13.09
N HIS A 70 7.62 2.27 -11.95
CA HIS A 70 8.45 3.19 -11.17
C HIS A 70 9.67 2.50 -10.53
N GLU A 71 9.51 1.24 -10.11
CA GLU A 71 10.58 0.47 -9.46
C GLU A 71 11.58 -0.16 -10.43
N LEU A 72 11.24 -0.32 -11.71
CA LEU A 72 12.11 -0.94 -12.71
C LEU A 72 13.53 -0.31 -12.80
N PRO A 73 13.70 1.03 -12.74
CA PRO A 73 15.02 1.65 -12.78
C PRO A 73 15.96 1.19 -11.65
N ARG A 74 15.44 0.82 -10.49
CA ARG A 74 16.22 0.26 -9.38
C ARG A 74 16.95 -1.04 -9.76
N LEU A 75 16.40 -1.78 -10.73
CA LEU A 75 16.98 -3.02 -11.27
C LEU A 75 17.73 -2.79 -12.59
N GLY A 76 18.02 -1.54 -12.96
CA GLY A 76 18.77 -1.20 -14.17
C GLY A 76 17.97 -1.35 -15.48
N VAL A 77 16.66 -1.53 -15.41
CA VAL A 77 15.80 -1.63 -16.60
C VAL A 77 14.70 -0.57 -16.56
N SER A 78 14.12 -0.26 -17.72
CA SER A 78 13.02 0.69 -17.81
C SER A 78 11.97 0.24 -18.82
N ALA A 79 10.69 0.43 -18.49
CA ALA A 79 9.58 0.21 -19.40
C ALA A 79 8.40 1.11 -19.05
N HIS A 80 7.64 1.51 -20.07
CA HIS A 80 6.43 2.27 -19.87
C HIS A 80 5.36 1.40 -19.17
N ARG A 81 4.53 2.02 -18.32
CA ARG A 81 3.46 1.34 -17.54
C ARG A 81 2.57 0.41 -18.39
N ASN A 82 2.30 0.78 -19.65
CA ASN A 82 1.47 -0.05 -20.54
C ASN A 82 2.19 -1.34 -20.94
N THR A 83 3.54 -1.29 -21.13
CA THR A 83 4.37 -2.49 -21.38
C THR A 83 4.34 -3.39 -20.14
N VAL A 84 4.52 -2.82 -18.95
CA VAL A 84 4.43 -3.56 -17.68
C VAL A 84 3.06 -4.20 -17.51
N SER A 85 1.97 -3.46 -17.80
CA SER A 85 0.61 -3.98 -17.72
C SER A 85 0.40 -5.18 -18.63
N ARG A 86 0.93 -5.12 -19.87
CA ARG A 86 0.85 -6.24 -20.82
C ARG A 86 1.65 -7.44 -20.35
N ILE A 87 2.88 -7.24 -19.84
CA ILE A 87 3.70 -8.31 -19.27
C ILE A 87 2.97 -8.95 -18.09
N MET A 88 2.43 -8.17 -17.17
CA MET A 88 1.65 -8.69 -16.04
C MET A 88 0.48 -9.56 -16.53
N GLN A 89 -0.23 -9.12 -17.56
CA GLN A 89 -1.34 -9.87 -18.15
C GLN A 89 -0.88 -11.18 -18.79
N GLU A 90 0.20 -11.15 -19.57
CA GLU A 90 0.80 -12.34 -20.23
C GLU A 90 1.28 -13.39 -19.20
N HIS A 91 1.80 -12.95 -18.05
CA HIS A 91 2.25 -13.81 -16.95
C HIS A 91 1.13 -14.13 -15.92
N GLY A 92 -0.11 -13.74 -16.15
CA GLY A 92 -1.21 -13.95 -15.21
C GLY A 92 -1.06 -13.20 -13.88
N ILE A 93 -0.18 -12.20 -13.82
CA ILE A 93 0.09 -11.40 -12.64
C ILE A 93 -1.01 -10.37 -12.43
N ARG A 94 -1.60 -10.35 -11.24
CA ARG A 94 -2.63 -9.38 -10.87
C ARG A 94 -2.26 -8.68 -9.58
N ALA A 95 -2.39 -7.35 -9.56
CA ALA A 95 -2.31 -6.59 -8.33
C ALA A 95 -3.43 -7.02 -7.38
N LYS A 96 -3.15 -7.09 -6.10
CA LYS A 96 -4.17 -7.37 -5.09
C LYS A 96 -5.27 -6.29 -5.16
N SER A 97 -6.49 -6.66 -5.58
CA SER A 97 -7.63 -5.75 -5.66
C SER A 97 -8.59 -6.00 -4.51
N ALA A 98 -9.14 -4.96 -3.91
CA ALA A 98 -10.21 -5.11 -2.93
C ALA A 98 -11.55 -5.36 -3.63
N ARG A 99 -12.38 -6.26 -3.09
CA ARG A 99 -13.82 -6.23 -3.40
C ARG A 99 -14.39 -4.92 -2.89
N LYS A 100 -15.29 -4.29 -3.63
CA LYS A 100 -16.02 -3.11 -3.16
C LYS A 100 -16.80 -3.52 -1.90
N TRP A 101 -16.39 -3.00 -0.76
CA TRP A 101 -17.10 -3.11 0.51
C TRP A 101 -17.73 -1.75 0.81
N ARG A 102 -18.99 -1.75 1.24
CA ARG A 102 -19.67 -0.53 1.70
C ARG A 102 -19.54 -0.50 3.22
N PRO A 103 -18.93 0.52 3.80
CA PRO A 103 -18.85 0.65 5.25
C PRO A 103 -20.24 0.90 5.84
N THR A 104 -20.50 0.30 7.00
CA THR A 104 -21.62 0.69 7.87
C THR A 104 -21.18 1.94 8.62
N THR A 105 -21.93 3.03 8.50
CA THR A 105 -21.59 4.32 9.10
C THR A 105 -21.61 4.24 10.63
N THR A 106 -20.66 4.93 11.27
CA THR A 106 -20.51 5.08 12.71
C THR A 106 -21.78 5.69 13.32
N GLN A 107 -22.28 5.12 14.41
CA GLN A 107 -23.37 5.74 15.21
C GLN A 107 -22.81 6.97 15.94
N SER A 108 -23.21 8.16 15.54
CA SER A 108 -22.78 9.45 16.12
C SER A 108 -23.78 10.02 17.15
N GLY A 109 -24.65 9.20 17.73
CA GLY A 109 -25.72 9.63 18.63
C GLY A 109 -25.34 9.68 20.12
N HIS A 110 -24.21 10.32 20.49
CA HIS A 110 -23.85 10.55 21.89
C HIS A 110 -24.02 12.03 22.27
N GLY A 111 -24.43 12.30 23.52
CA GLY A 111 -24.68 13.66 24.04
C GLY A 111 -23.44 14.51 24.33
N HIS A 112 -22.26 14.13 23.85
CA HIS A 112 -21.04 14.93 23.96
C HIS A 112 -20.98 15.96 22.83
N GLY A 113 -20.72 17.24 23.17
CA GLY A 113 -20.57 18.32 22.20
C GLY A 113 -19.47 18.00 21.19
N ALA A 114 -19.78 18.10 19.89
CA ALA A 114 -18.79 17.89 18.82
C ALA A 114 -18.01 19.18 18.59
N SER A 115 -16.69 19.05 18.39
CA SER A 115 -15.85 20.16 17.94
C SER A 115 -16.15 20.51 16.48
N PRO A 116 -15.91 21.77 16.05
CA PRO A 116 -16.10 22.17 14.66
C PRO A 116 -15.16 21.42 13.70
N ASP A 117 -15.57 21.29 12.44
CA ASP A 117 -14.68 20.83 11.38
C ASP A 117 -13.75 21.97 10.94
N LEU A 118 -12.48 21.90 11.37
CA LEU A 118 -11.45 22.89 11.04
C LEU A 118 -10.77 22.59 9.71
N LEU A 119 -10.93 21.38 9.15
CA LEU A 119 -10.26 21.01 7.90
C LEU A 119 -11.08 21.36 6.67
N GLY A 120 -12.42 21.22 6.73
CA GLY A 120 -13.28 21.46 5.57
C GLY A 120 -12.86 20.63 4.33
N ARG A 121 -12.31 19.42 4.54
CA ARG A 121 -11.70 18.53 3.53
C ARG A 121 -10.38 19.03 2.94
N ASP A 122 -9.79 20.07 3.45
CA ASP A 122 -8.43 20.46 3.10
C ASP A 122 -7.43 19.68 3.95
N PHE A 123 -6.93 18.58 3.40
CA PHE A 123 -5.90 17.74 4.03
C PHE A 123 -4.48 18.17 3.66
N ALA A 124 -4.31 19.18 2.82
CA ALA A 124 -2.98 19.67 2.48
C ALA A 124 -2.29 20.25 3.72
N ALA A 125 -1.04 19.92 3.90
CA ALA A 125 -0.18 20.45 4.95
C ALA A 125 1.15 20.87 4.34
N ASP A 126 1.70 21.97 4.83
CA ASP A 126 2.96 22.59 4.37
C ASP A 126 4.20 21.98 5.06
N GLY A 127 4.00 21.13 6.06
CA GLY A 127 5.06 20.48 6.79
C GLY A 127 4.55 19.41 7.76
N PRO A 128 5.48 18.71 8.41
CA PRO A 128 5.13 17.66 9.37
C PRO A 128 4.45 18.26 10.63
N ASN A 129 3.60 17.45 11.26
CA ASN A 129 2.94 17.79 12.52
C ASN A 129 2.08 19.07 12.45
N ARG A 130 1.42 19.31 11.31
CA ARG A 130 0.42 20.38 11.17
C ARG A 130 -0.99 19.84 11.35
N LYS A 131 -1.29 18.73 10.71
CA LYS A 131 -2.61 18.10 10.71
C LYS A 131 -2.42 16.60 10.97
N TRP A 132 -2.97 16.10 12.06
CA TRP A 132 -3.03 14.70 12.40
C TRP A 132 -4.44 14.17 12.23
N LEU A 133 -4.58 13.12 11.44
CA LEU A 133 -5.84 12.47 11.14
C LEU A 133 -5.95 11.17 11.93
N CYS A 134 -7.06 11.00 12.61
CA CYS A 134 -7.27 9.90 13.54
C CYS A 134 -8.54 9.12 13.21
N ASP A 135 -8.47 7.82 13.35
CA ASP A 135 -9.62 6.95 13.15
C ASP A 135 -9.37 5.57 13.78
N ILE A 136 -10.44 4.81 14.00
CA ILE A 136 -10.40 3.46 14.52
C ILE A 136 -10.97 2.51 13.47
N THR A 137 -10.26 1.41 13.23
CA THR A 137 -10.75 0.29 12.44
C THR A 137 -10.70 -1.00 13.25
N TYR A 138 -11.16 -2.09 12.66
CA TYR A 138 -11.11 -3.41 13.30
C TYR A 138 -10.55 -4.46 12.34
N VAL A 139 -9.87 -5.44 12.91
CA VAL A 139 -9.35 -6.64 12.26
C VAL A 139 -10.09 -7.85 12.83
N PRO A 140 -10.80 -8.63 12.01
CA PRO A 140 -11.48 -9.82 12.50
C PRO A 140 -10.47 -10.93 12.83
N THR A 141 -10.70 -11.59 13.96
CA THR A 141 -9.99 -12.81 14.39
C THR A 141 -10.98 -13.86 14.86
N ASP A 142 -10.54 -15.09 15.08
CA ASP A 142 -11.41 -16.13 15.64
C ASP A 142 -11.77 -15.86 17.13
N GLU A 143 -11.00 -14.99 17.80
CA GLU A 143 -11.26 -14.53 19.18
C GLU A 143 -12.16 -13.28 19.25
N GLY A 144 -12.62 -12.76 18.10
CA GLY A 144 -13.40 -11.55 18.00
C GLY A 144 -12.69 -10.44 17.25
N PHE A 145 -13.17 -9.20 17.39
CA PHE A 145 -12.55 -8.06 16.73
C PHE A 145 -11.35 -7.54 17.54
N LEU A 146 -10.22 -7.35 16.86
CA LEU A 146 -9.12 -6.54 17.34
C LEU A 146 -9.30 -5.13 16.80
N TYR A 147 -9.49 -4.15 17.68
CA TYR A 147 -9.62 -2.74 17.31
C TYR A 147 -8.24 -2.11 17.16
N LEU A 148 -8.08 -1.31 16.12
CA LEU A 148 -6.85 -0.60 15.78
C LEU A 148 -7.14 0.88 15.64
N ALA A 149 -6.62 1.70 16.55
CA ALA A 149 -6.59 3.14 16.41
C ALA A 149 -5.30 3.58 15.72
N GLY A 150 -5.40 4.57 14.85
CA GLY A 150 -4.25 5.14 14.15
C GLY A 150 -4.27 6.67 14.12
N VAL A 151 -3.09 7.26 14.19
CA VAL A 151 -2.83 8.69 14.02
C VAL A 151 -1.90 8.84 12.83
N MET A 152 -2.33 9.52 11.79
CA MET A 152 -1.58 9.74 10.56
C MET A 152 -1.25 11.23 10.39
N ASP A 153 -0.01 11.54 10.11
CA ASP A 153 0.41 12.87 9.66
C ASP A 153 -0.06 13.08 8.22
N ALA A 154 -0.86 14.11 7.99
CA ALA A 154 -1.47 14.38 6.69
C ALA A 154 -0.43 14.74 5.61
N TRP A 155 0.70 15.37 6.00
CA TRP A 155 1.76 15.79 5.09
C TRP A 155 2.53 14.61 4.50
N SER A 156 3.01 13.73 5.36
CA SER A 156 3.86 12.60 4.96
C SER A 156 3.12 11.28 4.79
N ARG A 157 1.84 11.20 5.21
CA ARG A 157 1.07 9.95 5.36
C ARG A 157 1.69 8.95 6.33
N SER A 158 2.64 9.40 7.14
CA SER A 158 3.28 8.59 8.17
C SER A 158 2.29 8.26 9.28
N ILE A 159 2.22 7.01 9.69
CA ILE A 159 1.46 6.61 10.89
C ILE A 159 2.32 6.93 12.10
N VAL A 160 2.05 8.06 12.73
CA VAL A 160 2.86 8.59 13.82
C VAL A 160 2.54 7.96 15.18
N GLY A 161 1.33 7.42 15.32
CA GLY A 161 0.92 6.67 16.49
C GLY A 161 -0.16 5.64 16.16
N TRP A 162 -0.20 4.55 16.90
CA TRP A 162 -1.21 3.52 16.78
C TRP A 162 -1.30 2.69 18.05
N SER A 163 -2.44 2.08 18.27
CA SER A 163 -2.69 1.20 19.41
C SER A 163 -3.71 0.13 19.03
N MET A 164 -3.65 -1.01 19.69
CA MET A 164 -4.58 -2.12 19.46
C MET A 164 -5.18 -2.62 20.78
N SER A 165 -6.48 -2.89 20.76
CA SER A 165 -7.22 -3.41 21.91
C SER A 165 -8.27 -4.46 21.46
N ASP A 166 -8.62 -5.37 22.35
CA ASP A 166 -9.74 -6.31 22.20
C ASP A 166 -11.11 -5.66 22.48
N SER A 167 -11.09 -4.44 22.98
CA SER A 167 -12.29 -3.67 23.31
C SER A 167 -12.26 -2.26 22.70
N LEU A 168 -13.45 -1.75 22.34
CA LEU A 168 -13.63 -0.44 21.73
C LEU A 168 -13.79 0.66 22.81
N HIS A 169 -12.91 0.68 23.80
CA HIS A 169 -12.86 1.76 24.80
C HIS A 169 -12.06 2.96 24.29
N ALA A 170 -12.26 4.13 24.94
CA ALA A 170 -11.54 5.35 24.59
C ALA A 170 -10.02 5.20 24.74
N THR A 171 -9.57 4.30 25.61
CA THR A 171 -8.14 4.01 25.84
C THR A 171 -7.38 3.67 24.57
N VAL A 172 -7.99 2.96 23.59
CA VAL A 172 -7.31 2.62 22.33
C VAL A 172 -6.97 3.88 21.52
N ALA A 173 -7.84 4.87 21.47
CA ALA A 173 -7.57 6.15 20.82
C ALA A 173 -6.54 6.99 21.59
N LEU A 174 -6.65 7.02 22.92
CA LEU A 174 -5.74 7.75 23.79
C LEU A 174 -4.30 7.21 23.69
N ASP A 175 -4.13 5.89 23.70
CA ASP A 175 -2.80 5.27 23.62
C ASP A 175 -2.15 5.49 22.25
N ALA A 176 -2.94 5.47 21.17
CA ALA A 176 -2.46 5.86 19.84
C ALA A 176 -1.99 7.32 19.81
N LEU A 177 -2.74 8.23 20.45
CA LEU A 177 -2.38 9.65 20.53
C LEU A 177 -1.14 9.87 21.42
N ARG A 178 -1.06 9.19 22.57
CA ARG A 178 0.14 9.24 23.46
C ARG A 178 1.40 8.76 22.72
N MET A 179 1.29 7.66 21.97
CA MET A 179 2.39 7.18 21.11
C MET A 179 2.81 8.23 20.10
N ALA A 180 1.85 8.87 19.41
CA ALA A 180 2.11 9.91 18.41
C ALA A 180 2.85 11.10 19.04
N VAL A 181 2.38 11.57 20.20
CA VAL A 181 3.03 12.65 20.95
C VAL A 181 4.45 12.28 21.36
N ALA A 182 4.64 11.10 21.94
CA ALA A 182 5.95 10.63 22.39
C ALA A 182 6.96 10.50 21.24
N ARG A 183 6.50 10.02 20.07
CA ARG A 183 7.35 9.85 18.88
C ARG A 183 7.70 11.16 18.19
N ARG A 184 6.79 12.11 18.16
CA ARG A 184 6.90 13.33 17.35
C ARG A 184 7.27 14.58 18.13
N ASN A 185 7.01 14.60 19.43
CA ASN A 185 7.12 15.82 20.25
C ASN A 185 6.62 17.06 19.48
N PRO A 186 5.33 17.07 19.07
CA PRO A 186 4.84 18.02 18.11
C PRO A 186 4.79 19.43 18.68
N PRO A 187 4.90 20.48 17.83
CA PRO A 187 4.70 21.85 18.27
C PRO A 187 3.25 22.06 18.72
N ARG A 188 2.97 23.13 19.45
CA ARG A 188 1.59 23.54 19.74
C ARG A 188 0.87 23.95 18.44
N GLY A 189 -0.46 23.80 18.43
CA GLY A 189 -1.28 24.18 17.27
C GLY A 189 -1.46 23.08 16.22
N VAL A 190 -1.08 21.81 16.52
CA VAL A 190 -1.43 20.68 15.65
C VAL A 190 -2.93 20.47 15.64
N VAL A 191 -3.53 20.43 14.46
CA VAL A 191 -4.95 20.08 14.32
C VAL A 191 -5.10 18.56 14.42
N HIS A 192 -5.76 18.07 15.46
CA HIS A 192 -6.16 16.69 15.63
C HIS A 192 -7.57 16.50 15.08
N HIS A 193 -7.69 15.83 13.93
CA HIS A 193 -8.96 15.61 13.25
C HIS A 193 -9.39 14.14 13.33
N SER A 194 -10.65 13.92 13.73
CA SER A 194 -11.25 12.59 13.85
C SER A 194 -12.71 12.59 13.38
N ASP A 195 -13.33 11.42 13.34
CA ASP A 195 -14.78 11.30 13.31
C ASP A 195 -15.39 11.76 14.66
N ARG A 196 -16.75 11.72 14.76
CA ARG A 196 -17.46 12.05 15.99
C ARG A 196 -17.62 10.86 16.93
N GLY A 197 -16.75 9.87 16.86
CA GLY A 197 -16.80 8.73 17.77
C GLY A 197 -16.63 9.15 19.21
N VAL A 198 -17.35 8.48 20.13
CA VAL A 198 -17.29 8.74 21.59
C VAL A 198 -15.85 8.69 22.12
N GLN A 199 -14.99 7.89 21.51
CA GLN A 199 -13.59 7.72 21.88
C GLN A 199 -12.79 9.02 21.72
N TYR A 200 -13.15 9.86 20.76
CA TYR A 200 -12.51 11.15 20.49
C TYR A 200 -13.25 12.32 21.17
N ALA A 201 -14.57 12.15 21.46
CA ALA A 201 -15.38 13.17 22.10
C ALA A 201 -15.29 13.12 23.64
N CYS A 202 -14.65 12.12 24.24
CA CYS A 202 -14.54 11.96 25.68
C CYS A 202 -13.69 13.07 26.32
N ARG A 203 -13.86 13.26 27.64
CA ARG A 203 -13.15 14.27 28.40
C ARG A 203 -11.65 14.03 28.39
N GLU A 204 -11.24 12.79 28.57
CA GLU A 204 -9.84 12.38 28.64
C GLU A 204 -9.08 12.73 27.33
N CYS A 205 -9.75 12.57 26.19
CA CYS A 205 -9.16 12.94 24.88
C CYS A 205 -8.99 14.46 24.79
N ARG A 206 -9.99 15.24 25.20
CA ARG A 206 -9.92 16.71 25.19
C ARG A 206 -8.84 17.23 26.15
N ASP A 207 -8.73 16.64 27.32
CA ASP A 207 -7.73 17.02 28.32
C ASP A 207 -6.30 16.75 27.78
N LEU A 208 -6.08 15.58 27.13
CA LEU A 208 -4.79 15.24 26.52
C LEU A 208 -4.45 16.19 25.35
N LEU A 209 -5.41 16.52 24.50
CA LEU A 209 -5.19 17.49 23.40
C LEU A 209 -4.84 18.87 23.95
N LYS A 210 -5.53 19.33 25.00
CA LYS A 210 -5.27 20.62 25.64
C LYS A 210 -3.89 20.68 26.30
N GLU A 211 -3.48 19.61 26.98
CA GLU A 211 -2.15 19.47 27.60
C GLU A 211 -1.04 19.71 26.57
N HIS A 212 -1.19 19.13 25.38
CA HIS A 212 -0.21 19.27 24.30
C HIS A 212 -0.47 20.48 23.38
N GLY A 213 -1.46 21.33 23.69
CA GLY A 213 -1.80 22.50 22.90
C GLY A 213 -2.26 22.20 21.48
N MET A 214 -2.98 21.10 21.31
CA MET A 214 -3.56 20.67 20.04
C MET A 214 -4.98 21.20 19.86
N GLU A 215 -5.38 21.44 18.62
CA GLU A 215 -6.71 21.90 18.26
C GLU A 215 -7.59 20.71 17.84
N GLN A 216 -8.69 20.50 18.54
CA GLN A 216 -9.61 19.41 18.19
C GLN A 216 -10.51 19.80 17.03
N SER A 217 -10.52 18.95 16.01
CA SER A 217 -11.39 19.05 14.83
C SER A 217 -12.17 17.74 14.66
N MET A 218 -13.45 17.82 14.31
CA MET A 218 -14.28 16.63 14.09
C MET A 218 -15.05 16.74 12.79
N SER A 219 -15.11 15.62 12.04
CA SER A 219 -15.91 15.48 10.83
C SER A 219 -17.36 15.87 11.05
N ARG A 220 -18.06 16.31 10.02
CA ARG A 220 -19.51 16.58 10.07
C ARG A 220 -20.27 15.26 10.25
N SER A 221 -21.42 15.33 10.88
CA SER A 221 -22.27 14.14 11.11
C SER A 221 -22.64 13.46 9.78
N GLY A 222 -22.46 12.16 9.70
CA GLY A 222 -22.84 11.36 8.53
C GLY A 222 -21.99 11.57 7.27
N ASN A 223 -20.88 12.28 7.34
CA ASN A 223 -20.04 12.59 6.18
C ASN A 223 -18.68 11.87 6.25
N CYS A 224 -18.59 10.72 5.60
CA CYS A 224 -17.36 9.92 5.54
C CYS A 224 -16.20 10.62 4.79
N TYR A 225 -16.50 11.50 3.84
CA TYR A 225 -15.46 12.20 3.05
C TYR A 225 -14.61 13.17 3.88
N ASP A 226 -15.08 13.55 5.06
CA ASP A 226 -14.36 14.47 5.94
C ASP A 226 -13.14 13.79 6.61
N ASN A 227 -13.02 12.44 6.56
CA ASN A 227 -11.83 11.69 6.99
C ASN A 227 -11.28 10.73 5.90
N ALA A 228 -11.38 11.14 4.63
CA ALA A 228 -11.06 10.30 3.47
C ALA A 228 -9.64 9.73 3.46
N MET A 229 -8.66 10.41 4.06
CA MET A 229 -7.28 9.92 4.12
C MET A 229 -7.16 8.69 5.05
N MET A 230 -7.81 8.71 6.23
CA MET A 230 -7.86 7.56 7.13
C MET A 230 -8.66 6.41 6.55
N GLU A 231 -9.79 6.69 5.89
CA GLU A 231 -10.54 5.67 5.14
C GLU A 231 -9.68 4.98 4.08
N SER A 232 -8.89 5.75 3.33
CA SER A 232 -7.94 5.25 2.34
C SER A 232 -6.84 4.40 2.98
N LEU A 233 -6.33 4.78 4.16
CA LEU A 233 -5.36 4.00 4.93
C LEU A 233 -5.95 2.64 5.32
N TRP A 234 -7.13 2.64 5.93
CA TRP A 234 -7.78 1.40 6.37
C TRP A 234 -8.19 0.50 5.21
N ALA A 235 -8.68 1.07 4.11
CA ALA A 235 -8.93 0.30 2.89
C ALA A 235 -7.64 -0.35 2.36
N THR A 236 -6.51 0.33 2.46
CA THR A 236 -5.21 -0.21 2.08
C THR A 236 -4.77 -1.34 3.02
N LEU A 237 -4.84 -1.13 4.34
CA LEU A 237 -4.55 -2.18 5.34
C LEU A 237 -5.43 -3.41 5.11
N LYS A 238 -6.74 -3.22 5.00
CA LYS A 238 -7.69 -4.33 4.79
C LYS A 238 -7.39 -5.09 3.50
N LYS A 239 -7.14 -4.37 2.41
CA LYS A 239 -6.79 -4.97 1.12
C LYS A 239 -5.47 -5.73 1.15
N GLU A 240 -4.45 -5.17 1.76
CA GLU A 240 -3.09 -5.71 1.70
C GLU A 240 -2.83 -6.79 2.73
N LEU A 241 -3.41 -6.67 3.93
CA LEU A 241 -3.16 -7.56 5.05
C LEU A 241 -4.37 -8.45 5.41
N VAL A 242 -5.57 -7.87 5.54
CA VAL A 242 -6.70 -8.57 6.18
C VAL A 242 -7.48 -9.43 5.20
N HIS A 243 -7.82 -8.89 4.00
CA HIS A 243 -8.62 -9.64 3.05
C HIS A 243 -7.89 -10.87 2.51
N GLY A 244 -8.51 -12.03 2.68
CA GLY A 244 -7.96 -13.32 2.28
C GLY A 244 -7.00 -13.96 3.29
N ARG A 245 -6.89 -13.39 4.49
CA ARG A 245 -6.20 -13.99 5.64
C ARG A 245 -7.20 -14.19 6.78
N ARG A 246 -7.08 -15.31 7.48
CA ARG A 246 -7.79 -15.61 8.72
C ARG A 246 -6.78 -15.56 9.86
N PHE A 247 -7.03 -14.72 10.83
CA PHE A 247 -6.25 -14.65 12.06
C PHE A 247 -6.94 -15.52 13.12
N ARG A 248 -6.19 -16.44 13.71
CA ARG A 248 -6.71 -17.32 14.75
C ARG A 248 -6.83 -16.60 16.09
N THR A 249 -5.83 -15.79 16.42
CA THR A 249 -5.75 -15.08 17.70
C THR A 249 -5.54 -13.59 17.50
N HIS A 250 -5.87 -12.82 18.54
CA HIS A 250 -5.53 -11.39 18.60
C HIS A 250 -4.03 -11.17 18.48
N GLU A 251 -3.21 -12.05 19.08
CA GLU A 251 -1.75 -11.94 19.04
C GLU A 251 -1.19 -12.09 17.62
N GLU A 252 -1.68 -13.07 16.87
CA GLU A 252 -1.31 -13.23 15.46
C GLU A 252 -1.65 -11.98 14.66
N ALA A 253 -2.83 -11.39 14.89
CA ALA A 253 -3.25 -10.17 14.24
C ALA A 253 -2.38 -8.97 14.66
N ARG A 254 -2.03 -8.85 15.96
CA ARG A 254 -1.16 -7.78 16.48
C ARG A 254 0.20 -7.79 15.80
N LEU A 255 0.86 -8.93 15.74
CA LEU A 255 2.17 -9.08 15.09
C LEU A 255 2.10 -8.72 13.60
N ALA A 256 1.06 -9.17 12.90
CA ALA A 256 0.89 -8.91 11.49
C ALA A 256 0.61 -7.41 11.20
N VAL A 257 -0.21 -6.75 12.02
CA VAL A 257 -0.49 -5.31 11.92
C VAL A 257 0.76 -4.50 12.26
N PHE A 258 1.48 -4.86 13.32
CA PHE A 258 2.75 -4.23 13.68
C PHE A 258 3.73 -4.25 12.51
N GLU A 259 3.97 -5.43 11.93
CA GLU A 259 4.89 -5.60 10.81
C GLU A 259 4.40 -4.84 9.56
N TRP A 260 3.08 -4.81 9.32
CA TRP A 260 2.52 -4.07 8.21
C TRP A 260 2.71 -2.55 8.40
N ILE A 261 2.51 -2.00 9.60
CA ILE A 261 2.68 -0.57 9.88
C ILE A 261 4.16 -0.19 9.86
N GLU A 262 4.97 -0.81 10.73
CA GLU A 262 6.32 -0.33 11.04
C GLU A 262 7.35 -0.71 9.95
N VAL A 263 7.18 -1.85 9.29
CA VAL A 263 8.14 -2.33 8.30
C VAL A 263 7.65 -2.05 6.88
N TRP A 264 6.44 -2.51 6.57
CA TRP A 264 5.96 -2.41 5.20
C TRP A 264 5.46 -1.01 4.85
N TYR A 265 4.46 -0.49 5.55
CA TYR A 265 3.81 0.77 5.22
C TYR A 265 4.74 1.97 5.36
N GLN A 266 5.43 2.08 6.49
CA GLN A 266 6.29 3.23 6.80
C GLN A 266 7.55 3.27 5.95
N ARG A 267 8.24 2.12 5.78
CA ARG A 267 9.60 2.08 5.23
C ARG A 267 9.69 1.64 3.78
N THR A 268 8.81 0.73 3.36
CA THR A 268 8.97 0.04 2.08
C THR A 268 7.90 0.42 1.05
N ARG A 269 6.66 0.58 1.51
CA ARG A 269 5.53 0.79 0.62
C ARG A 269 5.58 2.16 -0.05
N ILE A 270 5.71 2.20 -1.38
CA ILE A 270 5.66 3.46 -2.13
C ILE A 270 4.23 4.00 -2.29
N HIS A 271 4.10 5.32 -2.22
CA HIS A 271 2.83 6.04 -2.30
C HIS A 271 2.82 6.96 -3.52
N GLY A 272 1.82 6.81 -4.41
CA GLY A 272 1.71 7.65 -5.60
C GLY A 272 1.54 9.14 -5.29
N SER A 273 0.85 9.45 -4.18
CA SER A 273 0.66 10.84 -3.71
C SER A 273 1.92 11.47 -3.09
N LEU A 274 2.94 10.67 -2.78
CA LEU A 274 4.23 11.13 -2.28
C LEU A 274 5.33 11.04 -3.36
N GLY A 275 4.98 10.99 -4.64
CA GLY A 275 5.96 10.83 -5.71
C GLY A 275 6.57 9.42 -5.77
N TYR A 276 5.83 8.39 -5.37
CA TYR A 276 6.27 6.99 -5.36
C TYR A 276 7.44 6.70 -4.40
N VAL A 277 7.46 7.35 -3.25
CA VAL A 277 8.37 7.01 -2.14
C VAL A 277 7.57 6.54 -0.92
N SER A 278 8.25 5.94 0.05
CA SER A 278 7.63 5.60 1.34
C SER A 278 7.48 6.84 2.24
N PRO A 279 6.59 6.82 3.24
CA PRO A 279 6.46 7.91 4.21
C PRO A 279 7.79 8.30 4.87
N GLU A 280 8.59 7.33 5.31
CA GLU A 280 9.89 7.57 5.93
C GLU A 280 10.89 8.20 4.96
N ALA A 281 10.96 7.70 3.72
CA ALA A 281 11.83 8.28 2.69
C ALA A 281 11.41 9.70 2.30
N PHE A 282 10.10 9.98 2.25
CA PHE A 282 9.56 11.32 2.00
C PHE A 282 10.00 12.31 3.08
N GLU A 283 9.86 11.94 4.36
CA GLU A 283 10.29 12.78 5.47
C GLU A 283 11.82 12.94 5.54
N ALA A 284 12.57 11.89 5.22
CA ALA A 284 14.03 11.94 5.20
C ALA A 284 14.53 12.91 4.11
N ALA A 285 13.94 12.88 2.92
CA ALA A 285 14.29 13.80 1.84
C ALA A 285 14.02 15.27 2.20
N ALA A 286 12.90 15.54 2.87
CA ALA A 286 12.55 16.90 3.31
C ALA A 286 13.43 17.43 4.45
N ARG A 287 14.09 16.57 5.23
CA ARG A 287 15.05 17.00 6.27
C ARG A 287 16.44 17.27 5.69
N ALA A 288 16.74 16.73 4.53
CA ALA A 288 18.06 16.86 3.88
C ALA A 288 18.16 18.07 2.94
N GLY A 289 17.03 18.65 2.53
CA GLY A 289 16.94 19.86 1.69
C GLY A 289 16.59 21.08 2.49
#